data_af3080877498defe99b2305d8283297b
#
_entry.id   af3080877498defe99b2305d8283297b
#
_cell.length_a   1.000
_cell.length_b   1.000
_cell.length_c   1.000
_cell.angle_alpha   90.00
_cell.angle_beta   90.00
_cell.angle_gamma   90.00
#
_symmetry.space_group_name_H-M   'P 1'
#
loop_
_entity.id
_entity.type
_entity.pdbx_description
1 polymer ?
#
loop_
_entity_poly.entity_id
_entity_poly.type
_entity_poly.pdbx_seq_one_letter_code
_entity_poly.pdbx_strand_id
1 'polypeptide(L)'
;SNWNFEKHVYQFKISETKSVVIKNAIEKINFEEKPKDKISLIYHTTPWRGLVNLLKVFKNLNLENVELNVCSSTKIYGKKIDSVLGKTYENIFNECKKTKNVNYFGFLENKKIIYLLSKIHIFAYPSVWPETSCIAAIESLAAGCEVVTTNLGALYETCSPFGTFVNFDR
;
A
#
# COMPACT_ATOMS: atom_id res chain seq x y z
N SER A 1 -3.64 -16.18 1.11
CA SER A 1 -3.00 -16.44 -0.21
C SER A 1 -2.37 -17.81 -0.26
N ASN A 2 -2.23 -18.36 -1.45
CA ASN A 2 -1.50 -19.61 -1.68
C ASN A 2 -0.02 -19.46 -1.31
N TRP A 3 0.59 -18.34 -1.66
CA TRP A 3 1.98 -18.04 -1.28
C TRP A 3 2.21 -18.13 0.24
N ASN A 4 1.30 -17.59 1.05
CA ASN A 4 1.42 -17.67 2.51
C ASN A 4 1.16 -19.09 3.03
N PHE A 5 0.21 -19.80 2.44
CA PHE A 5 -0.09 -21.20 2.77
C PHE A 5 1.11 -22.10 2.52
N GLU A 6 1.73 -22.04 1.32
CA GLU A 6 2.92 -22.82 0.97
C GLU A 6 4.07 -22.56 1.95
N LYS A 7 4.31 -21.29 2.32
CA LYS A 7 5.31 -20.96 3.35
C LYS A 7 5.01 -21.64 4.71
N HIS A 8 3.75 -21.64 5.15
CA HIS A 8 3.39 -22.23 6.43
C HIS A 8 3.50 -23.76 6.40
N VAL A 9 3.07 -24.40 5.30
CA VAL A 9 3.24 -25.85 5.09
C VAL A 9 4.72 -26.22 5.16
N TYR A 10 5.59 -25.51 4.43
CA TYR A 10 7.01 -25.77 4.40
C TYR A 10 7.68 -25.50 5.76
N GLN A 11 7.45 -24.33 6.34
CA GLN A 11 8.16 -23.86 7.54
C GLN A 11 7.70 -24.55 8.81
N PHE A 12 6.40 -24.81 8.94
CA PHE A 12 5.79 -25.36 10.15
C PHE A 12 5.31 -26.80 9.98
N LYS A 13 5.55 -27.42 8.81
CA LYS A 13 5.12 -28.79 8.47
C LYS A 13 3.62 -29.03 8.72
N ILE A 14 2.80 -28.03 8.40
CA ILE A 14 1.34 -28.12 8.54
C ILE A 14 0.80 -29.06 7.48
N SER A 15 -0.13 -29.95 7.85
CA SER A 15 -0.77 -30.85 6.91
C SER A 15 -1.67 -30.08 5.93
N GLU A 16 -1.43 -30.23 4.63
CA GLU A 16 -2.23 -29.64 3.57
C GLU A 16 -3.70 -30.10 3.64
N THR A 17 -3.94 -31.35 4.01
CA THR A 17 -5.29 -31.92 4.11
C THR A 17 -6.12 -31.35 5.26
N LYS A 18 -5.48 -30.68 6.22
CA LYS A 18 -6.13 -30.05 7.38
C LYS A 18 -6.18 -28.52 7.28
N SER A 19 -5.82 -27.97 6.13
CA SER A 19 -5.70 -26.52 5.94
C SER A 19 -6.43 -26.07 4.69
N VAL A 20 -6.97 -24.85 4.73
CA VAL A 20 -7.66 -24.24 3.59
C VAL A 20 -7.24 -22.78 3.46
N VAL A 21 -7.09 -22.33 2.22
CA VAL A 21 -6.82 -20.92 1.93
C VAL A 21 -8.14 -20.19 1.77
N ILE A 22 -8.41 -19.27 2.70
CA ILE A 22 -9.53 -18.34 2.60
C ILE A 22 -8.95 -16.98 2.17
N LYS A 23 -9.38 -16.48 1.01
CA LYS A 23 -8.93 -15.18 0.51
C LYS A 23 -9.59 -14.04 1.28
N ASN A 24 -8.87 -12.90 1.41
CA ASN A 24 -9.47 -11.70 1.97
C ASN A 24 -10.61 -11.20 1.07
N ALA A 25 -11.63 -10.66 1.71
CA ALA A 25 -12.73 -9.96 1.07
C ALA A 25 -12.77 -8.51 1.54
N ILE A 26 -13.35 -7.64 0.73
CA ILE A 26 -13.61 -6.23 1.04
C ILE A 26 -15.07 -5.93 0.76
N GLU A 27 -15.58 -4.84 1.33
CA GLU A 27 -16.88 -4.29 0.95
C GLU A 27 -16.84 -3.78 -0.49
N LYS A 28 -17.99 -3.80 -1.17
CA LYS A 28 -18.11 -3.26 -2.52
C LYS A 28 -17.75 -1.78 -2.54
N ILE A 29 -16.82 -1.42 -3.41
CA ILE A 29 -16.45 -0.02 -3.68
C ILE A 29 -17.10 0.39 -5.01
N ASN A 30 -17.82 1.50 -5.00
CA ASN A 30 -18.40 2.04 -6.23
C ASN A 30 -17.30 2.77 -7.01
N PHE A 31 -17.25 2.48 -8.30
CA PHE A 31 -16.35 3.19 -9.22
C PHE A 31 -16.86 4.62 -9.45
N GLU A 32 -15.96 5.58 -9.40
CA GLU A 32 -16.18 6.98 -9.78
C GLU A 32 -15.19 7.39 -10.87
N GLU A 33 -15.61 8.31 -11.74
CA GLU A 33 -14.70 8.85 -12.77
C GLU A 33 -13.60 9.66 -12.09
N LYS A 34 -12.35 9.39 -12.45
CA LYS A 34 -11.18 10.05 -11.86
C LYS A 34 -11.04 11.48 -12.39
N PRO A 35 -10.54 12.44 -11.57
CA PRO A 35 -10.19 13.78 -12.04
C PRO A 35 -9.23 13.74 -13.24
N LYS A 36 -9.38 14.67 -14.20
CA LYS A 36 -8.57 14.67 -15.44
C LYS A 36 -7.48 15.74 -15.47
N ASP A 37 -7.51 16.64 -14.51
CA ASP A 37 -6.61 17.81 -14.42
C ASP A 37 -5.24 17.47 -13.81
N LYS A 38 -5.17 16.40 -13.03
CA LYS A 38 -3.98 16.01 -12.29
C LYS A 38 -3.91 14.50 -12.11
N ILE A 39 -2.72 13.94 -12.15
CA ILE A 39 -2.49 12.54 -11.79
C ILE A 39 -2.24 12.45 -10.28
N SER A 40 -3.10 11.73 -9.58
CA SER A 40 -3.01 11.55 -8.14
C SER A 40 -2.54 10.14 -7.80
N LEU A 41 -1.41 10.06 -7.07
CA LEU A 41 -0.88 8.84 -6.51
C LEU A 41 -1.30 8.72 -5.04
N ILE A 42 -1.33 7.50 -4.52
CA ILE A 42 -1.50 7.26 -3.08
C ILE A 42 -0.51 6.22 -2.56
N TYR A 43 -0.11 6.41 -1.30
CA TYR A 43 0.50 5.41 -0.45
C TYR A 43 -0.31 5.31 0.85
N HIS A 44 -0.97 4.17 1.11
CA HIS A 44 -1.84 4.01 2.28
C HIS A 44 -1.56 2.74 3.09
N THR A 45 -0.28 2.49 3.31
CA THR A 45 0.20 1.40 4.16
C THR A 45 1.15 1.94 5.25
N THR A 46 1.70 1.05 6.05
CA THR A 46 2.64 1.42 7.11
C THR A 46 4.00 1.90 6.56
N PRO A 47 4.71 2.80 7.26
CA PRO A 47 5.87 3.49 6.68
C PRO A 47 7.05 2.56 6.34
N TRP A 48 7.21 1.44 7.04
CA TRP A 48 8.31 0.48 6.81
C TRP A 48 8.14 -0.40 5.58
N ARG A 49 7.00 -0.31 4.90
CA ARG A 49 6.71 -1.13 3.71
C ARG A 49 7.13 -0.50 2.40
N GLY A 50 7.93 0.57 2.41
CA GLY A 50 8.48 1.17 1.21
C GLY A 50 8.24 2.67 1.05
N LEU A 51 7.65 3.38 2.05
CA LEU A 51 7.40 4.82 1.96
C LEU A 51 8.67 5.63 1.69
N VAL A 52 9.78 5.26 2.32
CA VAL A 52 11.08 5.94 2.13
C VAL A 52 11.51 5.89 0.67
N ASN A 53 11.40 4.71 0.05
CA ASN A 53 11.78 4.52 -1.35
C ASN A 53 10.87 5.31 -2.29
N LEU A 54 9.56 5.27 -2.05
CA LEU A 54 8.60 6.04 -2.83
C LEU A 54 8.87 7.54 -2.77
N LEU A 55 9.05 8.08 -1.56
CA LEU A 55 9.29 9.51 -1.37
C LEU A 55 10.59 9.96 -2.02
N LYS A 56 11.65 9.16 -1.91
CA LYS A 56 12.94 9.43 -2.58
C LYS A 56 12.79 9.53 -4.10
N VAL A 57 12.09 8.57 -4.71
CA VAL A 57 11.84 8.57 -6.16
C VAL A 57 10.94 9.75 -6.54
N PHE A 58 9.84 9.97 -5.81
CA PHE A 58 8.89 11.05 -6.10
C PHE A 58 9.55 12.45 -6.11
N LYS A 59 10.43 12.71 -5.14
CA LYS A 59 11.21 13.96 -5.08
C LYS A 59 12.10 14.20 -6.30
N ASN A 60 12.66 13.12 -6.85
CA ASN A 60 13.57 13.22 -7.99
C ASN A 60 12.85 13.38 -9.34
N LEU A 61 11.55 13.00 -9.42
CA LEU A 61 10.80 13.09 -10.68
C LEU A 61 10.41 14.53 -11.05
N ASN A 62 10.32 15.45 -10.09
CA ASN A 62 9.96 16.87 -10.28
C ASN A 62 8.79 17.09 -11.26
N LEU A 63 7.72 16.31 -11.11
CA LEU A 63 6.54 16.36 -11.99
C LEU A 63 5.57 17.45 -11.50
N GLU A 64 5.14 18.33 -12.40
CA GLU A 64 4.25 19.46 -12.04
C GLU A 64 2.78 19.02 -11.87
N ASN A 65 2.29 18.14 -12.73
CA ASN A 65 0.90 17.71 -12.76
C ASN A 65 0.66 16.37 -12.02
N VAL A 66 1.51 16.04 -11.06
CA VAL A 66 1.43 14.81 -10.27
C VAL A 66 1.48 15.16 -8.79
N GLU A 67 0.60 14.55 -8.02
CA GLU A 67 0.62 14.65 -6.56
C GLU A 67 0.71 13.26 -5.91
N LEU A 68 1.29 13.21 -4.72
CA LEU A 68 1.36 12.01 -3.90
C LEU A 68 0.59 12.21 -2.60
N ASN A 69 -0.43 11.40 -2.39
CA ASN A 69 -1.22 11.38 -1.17
C ASN A 69 -0.67 10.29 -0.24
N VAL A 70 -0.25 10.65 0.97
CA VAL A 70 0.36 9.72 1.94
C VAL A 70 -0.54 9.58 3.15
N CYS A 71 -1.20 8.43 3.25
CA CYS A 71 -2.03 8.00 4.38
C CYS A 71 -1.26 6.93 5.17
N SER A 72 -0.21 7.33 5.89
CA SER A 72 0.70 6.41 6.58
C SER A 72 0.94 6.84 8.00
N SER A 73 0.83 5.90 8.93
CA SER A 73 1.01 6.15 10.36
C SER A 73 1.31 4.87 11.11
N THR A 74 1.91 4.99 12.27
CA THR A 74 2.11 3.91 13.24
C THR A 74 0.94 3.73 14.20
N LYS A 75 -0.02 4.70 14.24
CA LYS A 75 -1.17 4.72 15.16
C LYS A 75 -2.13 3.54 15.01
N ILE A 76 -2.17 2.91 13.83
CA ILE A 76 -3.01 1.73 13.55
C ILE A 76 -2.72 0.57 14.53
N TYR A 77 -1.53 0.50 15.09
CA TYR A 77 -1.13 -0.55 16.05
C TYR A 77 -1.35 -0.17 17.51
N GLY A 78 -2.06 0.94 17.78
CA GLY A 78 -2.38 1.41 19.11
C GLY A 78 -1.27 2.22 19.81
N LYS A 79 -1.62 2.87 20.90
CA LYS A 79 -0.78 3.85 21.59
C LYS A 79 0.61 3.32 22.01
N LYS A 80 0.69 2.07 22.48
CA LYS A 80 1.96 1.48 22.96
C LYS A 80 2.97 1.32 21.82
N ILE A 81 2.53 0.84 20.65
CA ILE A 81 3.40 0.66 19.47
C ILE A 81 3.70 2.02 18.84
N ASP A 82 2.71 2.90 18.77
CA ASP A 82 2.89 4.25 18.22
C ASP A 82 3.94 5.06 19.00
N SER A 83 3.98 4.95 20.33
CA SER A 83 4.97 5.66 21.17
C SER A 83 6.43 5.26 20.86
N VAL A 84 6.66 4.06 20.36
CA VAL A 84 8.00 3.55 19.99
C VAL A 84 8.27 3.79 18.50
N LEU A 85 7.43 3.26 17.64
CA LEU A 85 7.62 3.33 16.19
C LEU A 85 7.36 4.73 15.63
N GLY A 86 6.47 5.52 16.24
CA GLY A 86 6.20 6.89 15.80
C GLY A 86 7.46 7.75 15.78
N LYS A 87 8.31 7.64 16.81
CA LYS A 87 9.61 8.35 16.88
C LYS A 87 10.57 7.88 15.77
N THR A 88 10.60 6.58 15.49
CA THR A 88 11.47 5.99 14.45
C THR A 88 11.13 6.53 13.06
N TYR A 89 9.83 6.76 12.78
CA TYR A 89 9.36 7.21 11.47
C TYR A 89 9.03 8.72 11.42
N GLU A 90 9.28 9.47 12.49
CA GLU A 90 8.99 10.90 12.55
C GLU A 90 9.68 11.70 11.43
N ASN A 91 10.93 11.37 11.14
CA ASN A 91 11.70 12.05 10.10
C ASN A 91 11.05 11.91 8.73
N ILE A 92 10.62 10.68 8.34
CA ILE A 92 9.98 10.47 7.04
C ILE A 92 8.60 11.15 6.96
N PHE A 93 7.84 11.18 8.06
CA PHE A 93 6.57 11.90 8.11
C PHE A 93 6.77 13.42 7.97
N ASN A 94 7.80 13.97 8.63
CA ASN A 94 8.15 15.38 8.50
C ASN A 94 8.67 15.71 7.09
N GLU A 95 9.38 14.79 6.46
CA GLU A 95 9.82 14.92 5.07
C GLU A 95 8.62 14.92 4.10
N CYS A 96 7.64 14.05 4.29
CA CYS A 96 6.38 14.06 3.52
C CYS A 96 5.70 15.44 3.59
N LYS A 97 5.58 16.04 4.78
CA LYS A 97 4.95 17.35 5.00
C LYS A 97 5.67 18.51 4.29
N LYS A 98 6.97 18.40 4.09
CA LYS A 98 7.82 19.45 3.50
C LYS A 98 8.03 19.28 1.98
N THR A 99 7.69 18.11 1.44
CA THR A 99 7.92 17.82 0.03
C THR A 99 6.83 18.43 -0.84
N LYS A 100 7.23 19.15 -1.89
CA LYS A 100 6.30 19.74 -2.87
C LYS A 100 5.43 18.65 -3.50
N ASN A 101 4.16 18.94 -3.72
CA ASN A 101 3.16 18.02 -4.29
C ASN A 101 2.94 16.72 -3.48
N VAL A 102 3.31 16.69 -2.20
CA VAL A 102 2.97 15.61 -1.27
C VAL A 102 1.95 16.08 -0.25
N ASN A 103 0.81 15.42 -0.21
CA ASN A 103 -0.25 15.63 0.78
C ASN A 103 -0.14 14.56 1.87
N TYR A 104 0.35 14.92 3.05
CA TYR A 104 0.47 13.99 4.17
C TYR A 104 -0.74 14.05 5.09
N PHE A 105 -1.53 12.98 5.13
CA PHE A 105 -2.75 12.87 5.94
C PHE A 105 -2.53 12.12 7.27
N GLY A 106 -1.42 11.40 7.41
CA GLY A 106 -1.19 10.56 8.59
C GLY A 106 -2.15 9.38 8.67
N PHE A 107 -2.72 9.15 9.86
CA PHE A 107 -3.74 8.12 10.06
C PHE A 107 -5.09 8.59 9.54
N LEU A 108 -5.69 7.79 8.67
CA LEU A 108 -7.08 7.93 8.25
C LEU A 108 -7.85 6.65 8.56
N GLU A 109 -9.11 6.82 8.93
CA GLU A 109 -10.06 5.71 9.03
C GLU A 109 -10.32 5.11 7.64
N ASN A 110 -10.58 3.80 7.58
CA ASN A 110 -10.75 3.08 6.31
C ASN A 110 -11.82 3.75 5.41
N LYS A 111 -12.96 4.18 5.94
CA LYS A 111 -14.01 4.87 5.15
C LYS A 111 -13.48 6.11 4.43
N LYS A 112 -12.59 6.88 5.06
CA LYS A 112 -11.97 8.06 4.45
C LYS A 112 -10.95 7.69 3.39
N ILE A 113 -10.22 6.58 3.60
CA ILE A 113 -9.31 6.03 2.59
C ILE A 113 -10.09 5.58 1.36
N ILE A 114 -11.18 4.83 1.53
CA ILE A 114 -12.04 4.39 0.42
C ILE A 114 -12.59 5.60 -0.38
N TYR A 115 -13.06 6.63 0.31
CA TYR A 115 -13.51 7.87 -0.34
C TYR A 115 -12.36 8.57 -1.11
N LEU A 116 -11.15 8.57 -0.55
CA LEU A 116 -9.99 9.15 -1.23
C LEU A 116 -9.60 8.33 -2.46
N LEU A 117 -9.62 6.99 -2.37
CA LEU A 117 -9.30 6.07 -3.47
C LEU A 117 -10.20 6.29 -4.70
N SER A 118 -11.45 6.72 -4.53
CA SER A 118 -12.33 7.02 -5.67
C SER A 118 -11.76 8.12 -6.59
N LYS A 119 -10.88 8.98 -6.08
CA LYS A 119 -10.25 10.10 -6.79
C LYS A 119 -8.78 9.85 -7.19
N ILE A 120 -8.23 8.72 -6.81
CA ILE A 120 -6.82 8.36 -7.02
C ILE A 120 -6.66 7.54 -8.29
N HIS A 121 -5.60 7.83 -9.04
CA HIS A 121 -5.25 7.11 -10.25
C HIS A 121 -4.37 5.90 -9.98
N ILE A 122 -3.35 6.06 -9.12
CA ILE A 122 -2.30 5.07 -8.93
C ILE A 122 -2.07 4.79 -7.45
N PHE A 123 -2.18 3.54 -7.04
CA PHE A 123 -1.60 3.08 -5.78
C PHE A 123 -0.13 2.74 -6.02
N ALA A 124 0.76 3.65 -5.60
CA ALA A 124 2.20 3.48 -5.73
C ALA A 124 2.76 2.77 -4.49
N TYR A 125 3.02 1.47 -4.64
CA TYR A 125 3.41 0.61 -3.53
C TYR A 125 4.72 -0.14 -3.80
N PRO A 126 5.90 0.51 -3.72
CA PRO A 126 7.19 -0.16 -3.86
C PRO A 126 7.50 -0.98 -2.59
N SER A 127 6.75 -2.04 -2.37
CA SER A 127 6.84 -2.83 -1.14
C SER A 127 8.20 -3.49 -0.99
N VAL A 128 8.79 -3.32 0.19
CA VAL A 128 9.98 -4.03 0.65
C VAL A 128 9.61 -5.11 1.69
N TRP A 129 8.31 -5.33 1.89
CA TRP A 129 7.76 -6.29 2.83
C TRP A 129 7.08 -7.43 2.09
N PRO A 130 7.36 -8.71 2.45
CA PRO A 130 6.70 -9.86 1.83
C PRO A 130 5.24 -9.95 2.30
N GLU A 131 4.33 -9.37 1.54
CA GLU A 131 2.91 -9.34 1.86
C GLU A 131 2.29 -10.73 1.83
N THR A 132 1.33 -10.96 2.73
CA THR A 132 0.58 -12.22 2.79
C THR A 132 -0.71 -12.17 1.95
N SER A 133 -1.22 -10.97 1.67
CA SER A 133 -2.38 -10.73 0.79
C SER A 133 -2.48 -9.26 0.32
N CYS A 134 -2.30 -8.27 1.19
CA CYS A 134 -2.41 -6.82 0.93
C CYS A 134 -3.84 -6.33 0.63
N ILE A 135 -4.65 -6.14 1.67
CA ILE A 135 -6.01 -5.56 1.55
C ILE A 135 -5.96 -4.17 0.88
N ALA A 136 -4.95 -3.36 1.18
CA ALA A 136 -4.77 -2.04 0.56
C ALA A 136 -4.71 -2.11 -0.98
N ALA A 137 -4.05 -3.13 -1.53
CA ALA A 137 -4.01 -3.33 -2.98
C ALA A 137 -5.37 -3.79 -3.53
N ILE A 138 -6.08 -4.67 -2.82
CA ILE A 138 -7.43 -5.13 -3.21
C ILE A 138 -8.40 -3.94 -3.24
N GLU A 139 -8.41 -3.10 -2.21
CA GLU A 139 -9.24 -1.89 -2.12
C GLU A 139 -8.91 -0.90 -3.25
N SER A 140 -7.62 -0.70 -3.54
CA SER A 140 -7.18 0.20 -4.61
C SER A 140 -7.62 -0.29 -5.98
N LEU A 141 -7.46 -1.58 -6.30
CA LEU A 141 -7.96 -2.19 -7.54
C LEU A 141 -9.49 -2.06 -7.65
N ALA A 142 -10.23 -2.34 -6.57
CA ALA A 142 -11.68 -2.25 -6.55
C ALA A 142 -12.18 -0.80 -6.74
N ALA A 143 -11.40 0.19 -6.30
CA ALA A 143 -11.68 1.61 -6.53
C ALA A 143 -11.24 2.09 -7.92
N GLY A 144 -10.75 1.21 -8.79
CA GLY A 144 -10.29 1.54 -10.15
C GLY A 144 -8.95 2.27 -10.20
N CYS A 145 -8.09 2.07 -9.18
CA CYS A 145 -6.70 2.54 -9.24
C CYS A 145 -5.85 1.54 -10.02
N GLU A 146 -4.91 2.05 -10.83
CA GLU A 146 -3.75 1.24 -11.23
C GLU A 146 -2.91 0.92 -9.99
N VAL A 147 -2.49 -0.33 -9.85
CA VAL A 147 -1.60 -0.75 -8.76
C VAL A 147 -0.21 -0.98 -9.30
N VAL A 148 0.74 -0.12 -8.92
CA VAL A 148 2.16 -0.27 -9.25
C VAL A 148 2.89 -0.75 -8.00
N THR A 149 3.39 -1.98 -8.04
CA THR A 149 3.98 -2.63 -6.86
C THR A 149 5.14 -3.55 -7.23
N THR A 150 5.82 -4.07 -6.21
CA THR A 150 6.83 -5.12 -6.40
C THR A 150 6.19 -6.51 -6.47
N ASN A 151 6.89 -7.49 -7.03
CA ASN A 151 6.46 -8.88 -7.07
C ASN A 151 6.78 -9.66 -5.78
N LEU A 152 6.90 -8.97 -4.64
CA LEU A 152 7.33 -9.55 -3.37
C LEU A 152 6.17 -10.18 -2.59
N GLY A 153 6.37 -11.41 -2.14
CA GLY A 153 5.37 -12.14 -1.35
C GLY A 153 4.14 -12.50 -2.17
N ALA A 154 2.95 -12.31 -1.62
CA ALA A 154 1.68 -12.58 -2.27
C ALA A 154 1.17 -11.42 -3.17
N LEU A 155 1.96 -10.37 -3.39
CA LEU A 155 1.52 -9.22 -4.20
C LEU A 155 1.21 -9.63 -5.63
N TYR A 156 2.04 -10.51 -6.22
CA TYR A 156 1.75 -11.03 -7.55
C TYR A 156 0.41 -11.79 -7.59
N GLU A 157 0.18 -12.70 -6.63
CA GLU A 157 -1.10 -13.45 -6.52
C GLU A 157 -2.29 -12.51 -6.30
N THR A 158 -2.11 -11.45 -5.51
CA THR A 158 -3.19 -10.53 -5.14
C THR A 158 -3.56 -9.58 -6.28
N CYS A 159 -2.58 -9.08 -7.03
CA CYS A 159 -2.79 -8.01 -8.00
C CYS A 159 -2.83 -8.48 -9.46
N SER A 160 -2.36 -9.70 -9.78
CA SER A 160 -2.43 -10.23 -11.14
C SER A 160 -3.88 -10.58 -11.52
N PRO A 161 -4.31 -10.32 -12.77
CA PRO A 161 -3.55 -9.72 -13.88
C PRO A 161 -3.65 -8.19 -13.99
N PHE A 162 -4.17 -7.50 -12.99
CA PHE A 162 -4.58 -6.08 -13.06
C PHE A 162 -3.51 -5.09 -12.59
N GLY A 163 -2.41 -5.53 -12.00
CA GLY A 163 -1.36 -4.66 -11.49
C GLY A 163 -0.11 -4.64 -12.36
N THR A 164 0.64 -3.54 -12.26
CA THR A 164 1.95 -3.37 -12.85
C THR A 164 3.04 -3.75 -11.84
N PHE A 165 3.96 -4.63 -12.21
CA PHE A 165 4.96 -5.18 -11.30
C PHE A 165 6.38 -4.72 -11.64
N VAL A 166 7.10 -4.33 -10.61
CA VAL A 166 8.54 -4.09 -10.64
C VAL A 166 9.25 -5.24 -9.92
N ASN A 167 10.32 -5.75 -10.50
CA ASN A 167 11.11 -6.78 -9.85
C ASN A 167 11.71 -6.26 -8.54
N PHE A 168 11.61 -7.07 -7.50
CA PHE A 168 12.26 -6.79 -6.23
C PHE A 168 13.64 -7.44 -6.23
N ASP A 169 14.67 -6.62 -6.47
CA ASP A 169 16.07 -7.00 -6.35
C ASP A 169 16.59 -6.61 -4.95
N ARG A 170 17.24 -7.57 -4.29
CA ARG A 170 17.85 -7.38 -2.95
C ARG A 170 19.29 -6.94 -3.07
#